data_e54ffcf156b7c68ed5b502c65c7153b4
#
_entry.id   e54ffcf156b7c68ed5b502c65c7153b4
#
_cell.length_a   1.000
_cell.length_b   1.000
_cell.length_c   1.000
_cell.angle_alpha   90.00
_cell.angle_beta   90.00
_cell.angle_gamma   90.00
#
_symmetry.space_group_name_H-M   'P 1'
#
loop_
_entity.id
_entity.type
_entity.pdbx_description
1 polymer ?
#
loop_
_entity_poly.entity_id
_entity_poly.type
_entity_poly.pdbx_seq_one_letter_code
_entity_poly.pdbx_strand_id
1 'polypeptide(L)'
;RTDAVIRKMSEIGMNTEGVDYAVAFPGLNALQFTNTPNTGTVFFGLKPFDQRKHTAAEINAEINAKIAQIQQGFGFSILPPPILGLGQGSGYSLYIQDRAGLGYGALQNAVNTMSGAIMQTPGMHFPISTYQANVPQLDVQVDRDKAKAQGVSLTDLFGTLQTYLGSSYVNDFNQFGRTWRVMAQADGQFRDSVEDIANLRTRNSQGEMVPIGSMVKITTTYGPDPVIRYNGYPAADLIGDADPRVLSSAQAMTQLDGMSKQILPNGMNIEWTDLSFQQATQGNTALIVFPVAVLLAFLVLAALYESWTLPLAVILIVPMTMLSALFGVWLTGGDNNVFVQVGLV
;
A
#
# COMPACT_ATOMS: atom_id res chain seq x y z
N ARG A 1 -13.29 11.03 14.08
CA ARG A 1 -12.92 9.70 14.59
C ARG A 1 -11.51 9.31 14.13
N THR A 2 -11.21 9.30 12.83
CA THR A 2 -9.86 8.96 12.29
C THR A 2 -8.77 9.83 12.90
N ASP A 3 -8.95 11.17 12.94
CA ASP A 3 -7.99 12.09 13.56
C ASP A 3 -7.68 11.74 15.03
N ALA A 4 -8.70 11.37 15.81
CA ALA A 4 -8.51 10.99 17.21
C ALA A 4 -7.66 9.71 17.36
N VAL A 5 -7.86 8.72 16.49
CA VAL A 5 -7.06 7.48 16.47
C VAL A 5 -5.62 7.79 16.05
N ILE A 6 -5.43 8.58 15.01
CA ILE A 6 -4.11 8.96 14.50
C ILE A 6 -3.31 9.76 15.54
N ARG A 7 -3.95 10.68 16.27
CA ARG A 7 -3.32 11.39 17.39
C ARG A 7 -2.86 10.42 18.48
N LYS A 8 -3.71 9.46 18.84
CA LYS A 8 -3.36 8.42 19.83
C LYS A 8 -2.20 7.54 19.36
N MET A 9 -2.16 7.18 18.08
CA MET A 9 -1.03 6.44 17.49
C MET A 9 0.25 7.28 17.53
N SER A 10 0.18 8.57 17.19
CA SER A 10 1.33 9.49 17.28
C SER A 10 1.85 9.57 18.70
N GLU A 11 0.97 9.68 19.69
CA GLU A 11 1.31 9.73 21.10
C GLU A 11 1.98 8.43 21.58
N ILE A 12 1.46 7.25 21.15
CA ILE A 12 2.09 5.96 21.41
C ILE A 12 3.51 5.92 20.86
N GLY A 13 3.73 6.34 19.61
CA GLY A 13 5.04 6.37 19.02
C GLY A 13 5.99 7.31 19.73
N MET A 14 5.58 8.55 20.01
CA MET A 14 6.39 9.52 20.72
C MET A 14 6.78 9.09 22.14
N ASN A 15 5.98 8.26 22.79
CA ASN A 15 6.25 7.66 24.10
C ASN A 15 7.02 6.33 24.01
N THR A 16 7.52 5.94 22.82
CA THR A 16 8.35 4.74 22.64
C THR A 16 9.82 5.13 22.55
N GLU A 17 10.68 4.45 23.30
CA GLU A 17 12.13 4.75 23.33
C GLU A 17 12.74 4.58 21.93
N GLY A 18 13.51 5.56 21.51
CA GLY A 18 14.18 5.54 20.20
C GLY A 18 13.43 6.28 19.09
N VAL A 19 12.19 6.72 19.32
CA VAL A 19 11.47 7.62 18.42
C VAL A 19 11.87 9.07 18.71
N ASP A 20 12.12 9.85 17.67
CA ASP A 20 12.51 11.26 17.74
C ASP A 20 11.33 12.19 17.46
N TYR A 21 10.58 11.90 16.37
CA TYR A 21 9.41 12.67 15.99
C TYR A 21 8.35 11.81 15.31
N ALA A 22 7.13 12.34 15.24
CA ALA A 22 6.02 11.76 14.51
C ALA A 22 5.39 12.80 13.58
N VAL A 23 5.09 12.38 12.32
CA VAL A 23 4.36 13.20 11.35
C VAL A 23 3.09 12.44 10.98
N ALA A 24 1.94 13.03 11.27
CA ALA A 24 0.63 12.38 11.17
C ALA A 24 -0.21 12.99 10.05
N PHE A 25 -0.83 12.13 9.25
CA PHE A 25 -1.70 12.48 8.13
C PHE A 25 -3.05 11.76 8.27
N PRO A 26 -4.04 12.35 8.94
CA PRO A 26 -5.40 11.83 8.94
C PRO A 26 -5.98 11.89 7.51
N GLY A 27 -6.56 10.81 7.04
CA GLY A 27 -7.12 10.73 5.70
C GLY A 27 -6.13 10.27 4.60
N LEU A 28 -4.88 9.97 4.93
CA LEU A 28 -3.89 9.46 3.98
C LEU A 28 -3.70 7.95 4.16
N ASN A 29 -3.91 7.19 3.08
CA ASN A 29 -3.42 5.82 2.97
C ASN A 29 -2.04 5.84 2.29
N ALA A 30 -0.96 5.71 3.06
CA ALA A 30 0.40 5.78 2.52
C ALA A 30 0.82 4.54 1.72
N LEU A 31 0.17 3.39 1.89
CA LEU A 31 0.47 2.19 1.10
C LEU A 31 0.01 2.34 -0.34
N GLN A 32 -1.08 3.05 -0.58
CA GLN A 32 -1.66 3.29 -1.90
C GLN A 32 -1.49 4.74 -2.39
N PHE A 33 -0.98 5.63 -1.54
CA PHE A 33 -0.92 7.08 -1.78
C PHE A 33 -2.28 7.68 -2.18
N THR A 34 -3.35 7.20 -1.54
CA THR A 34 -4.72 7.67 -1.76
C THR A 34 -5.26 8.42 -0.56
N ASN A 35 -6.21 9.32 -0.80
CA ASN A 35 -6.92 10.01 0.26
C ASN A 35 -8.23 9.28 0.56
N THR A 36 -8.33 8.72 1.75
CA THR A 36 -9.52 7.99 2.23
C THR A 36 -9.87 8.42 3.65
N PRO A 37 -11.09 8.91 3.91
CA PRO A 37 -11.44 9.56 5.19
C PRO A 37 -11.39 8.62 6.40
N ASN A 38 -11.51 7.30 6.19
CA ASN A 38 -11.48 6.27 7.22
C ASN A 38 -10.07 5.71 7.48
N THR A 39 -9.04 6.20 6.79
CA THR A 39 -7.63 5.80 6.98
C THR A 39 -6.79 6.95 7.50
N GLY A 40 -5.58 6.65 7.92
CA GLY A 40 -4.60 7.64 8.28
C GLY A 40 -3.23 7.00 8.46
N THR A 41 -2.19 7.79 8.30
CA THR A 41 -0.81 7.34 8.38
C THR A 41 -0.02 8.21 9.34
N VAL A 42 0.85 7.58 10.12
CA VAL A 42 1.83 8.26 10.97
C VAL A 42 3.22 7.77 10.57
N PHE A 43 4.09 8.70 10.22
CA PHE A 43 5.51 8.42 9.99
C PHE A 43 6.29 8.75 11.26
N PHE A 44 7.03 7.77 11.75
CA PHE A 44 7.90 7.93 12.91
C PHE A 44 9.35 8.10 12.46
N GLY A 45 9.96 9.21 12.81
CA GLY A 45 11.40 9.40 12.70
C GLY A 45 12.09 8.80 13.91
N LEU A 46 13.09 7.95 13.67
CA LEU A 46 13.87 7.36 14.75
C LEU A 46 15.11 8.20 15.04
N LYS A 47 15.55 8.19 16.28
CA LYS A 47 16.83 8.80 16.67
C LYS A 47 17.99 8.17 15.89
N PRO A 48 19.11 8.89 15.67
CA PRO A 48 20.32 8.34 15.09
C PRO A 48 20.78 7.04 15.76
N PHE A 49 21.50 6.19 15.04
CA PHE A 49 21.91 4.86 15.51
C PHE A 49 22.73 4.91 16.80
N ASP A 50 23.55 5.93 16.96
CA ASP A 50 24.41 6.20 18.14
C ASP A 50 23.64 6.69 19.37
N GLN A 51 22.40 7.16 19.18
CA GLN A 51 21.54 7.70 20.23
C GLN A 51 20.39 6.76 20.64
N ARG A 52 20.30 5.58 20.06
CA ARG A 52 19.27 4.59 20.39
C ARG A 52 19.88 3.23 20.73
N LYS A 53 19.27 2.56 21.70
CA LYS A 53 19.69 1.21 22.14
C LYS A 53 19.03 0.11 21.34
N HIS A 54 17.81 0.38 20.82
CA HIS A 54 16.97 -0.59 20.14
C HIS A 54 17.06 -0.45 18.63
N THR A 55 16.99 -1.55 17.94
CA THR A 55 16.89 -1.61 16.48
C THR A 55 15.52 -1.08 16.01
N ALA A 56 15.42 -0.72 14.72
CA ALA A 56 14.14 -0.30 14.14
C ALA A 56 13.08 -1.41 14.23
N ALA A 57 13.49 -2.68 14.11
CA ALA A 57 12.59 -3.83 14.23
C ALA A 57 12.03 -4.00 15.65
N GLU A 58 12.86 -3.83 16.69
CA GLU A 58 12.42 -3.88 18.09
C GLU A 58 11.46 -2.74 18.42
N ILE A 59 11.78 -1.52 17.99
CA ILE A 59 10.91 -0.35 18.17
C ILE A 59 9.57 -0.57 17.46
N ASN A 60 9.59 -1.09 16.22
CA ASN A 60 8.39 -1.41 15.46
C ASN A 60 7.52 -2.46 16.16
N ALA A 61 8.12 -3.51 16.73
CA ALA A 61 7.42 -4.53 17.48
C ALA A 61 6.77 -3.97 18.76
N GLU A 62 7.47 -3.09 19.50
CA GLU A 62 6.93 -2.41 20.67
C GLU A 62 5.75 -1.49 20.32
N ILE A 63 5.87 -0.70 19.23
CA ILE A 63 4.80 0.16 18.73
C ILE A 63 3.58 -0.71 18.36
N ASN A 64 3.76 -1.81 17.63
CA ASN A 64 2.67 -2.72 17.25
C ASN A 64 1.95 -3.29 18.47
N ALA A 65 2.68 -3.72 19.50
CA ALA A 65 2.10 -4.24 20.74
C ALA A 65 1.21 -3.19 21.46
N LYS A 66 1.61 -1.92 21.43
CA LYS A 66 0.83 -0.81 21.99
C LYS A 66 -0.36 -0.43 21.12
N ILE A 67 -0.20 -0.38 19.78
CA ILE A 67 -1.26 -0.07 18.82
C ILE A 67 -2.37 -1.12 18.87
N ALA A 68 -2.04 -2.41 19.06
CA ALA A 68 -3.02 -3.49 19.18
C ALA A 68 -4.04 -3.29 20.32
N GLN A 69 -3.76 -2.39 21.28
CA GLN A 69 -4.68 -2.05 22.36
C GLN A 69 -5.71 -0.97 21.98
N ILE A 70 -5.60 -0.39 20.79
CA ILE A 70 -6.56 0.62 20.30
C ILE A 70 -7.83 -0.08 19.83
N GLN A 71 -8.96 0.17 20.51
CA GLN A 71 -10.26 -0.43 20.19
C GLN A 71 -11.05 0.34 19.13
N GLN A 72 -10.72 1.62 18.88
CA GLN A 72 -11.47 2.51 18.01
C GLN A 72 -11.16 2.33 16.51
N GLY A 73 -10.15 1.53 16.17
CA GLY A 73 -9.74 1.26 14.80
C GLY A 73 -8.67 0.17 14.73
N PHE A 74 -8.50 -0.39 13.56
CA PHE A 74 -7.39 -1.30 13.29
C PHE A 74 -6.15 -0.48 12.88
N GLY A 75 -5.01 -0.79 13.50
CA GLY A 75 -3.75 -0.14 13.18
C GLY A 75 -2.57 -1.09 13.28
N PHE A 76 -1.57 -0.82 12.50
CA PHE A 76 -0.30 -1.55 12.51
C PHE A 76 0.86 -0.62 12.11
N SER A 77 2.06 -0.98 12.51
CA SER A 77 3.29 -0.30 12.11
C SER A 77 4.17 -1.25 11.29
N ILE A 78 4.71 -0.76 10.20
CA ILE A 78 5.61 -1.47 9.31
C ILE A 78 6.91 -0.69 9.13
N LEU A 79 7.99 -1.39 8.87
CA LEU A 79 9.21 -0.75 8.42
C LEU A 79 9.07 -0.35 6.95
N PRO A 80 9.62 0.81 6.55
CA PRO A 80 9.61 1.18 5.14
C PRO A 80 10.41 0.16 4.32
N PRO A 81 10.03 -0.07 3.05
CA PRO A 81 10.82 -0.90 2.17
C PRO A 81 12.22 -0.30 1.99
N PRO A 82 13.25 -1.12 1.80
CA PRO A 82 14.64 -0.65 1.64
C PRO A 82 14.81 0.31 0.46
N ILE A 83 14.00 0.16 -0.58
CA ILE A 83 13.92 1.06 -1.73
C ILE A 83 12.45 1.38 -2.00
N LEU A 84 12.10 2.66 -1.94
CA LEU A 84 10.73 3.12 -2.22
C LEU A 84 10.34 2.78 -3.66
N GLY A 85 9.16 2.19 -3.83
CA GLY A 85 8.59 1.83 -5.14
C GLY A 85 8.99 0.43 -5.64
N LEU A 86 9.86 -0.30 -4.93
CA LEU A 86 10.20 -1.69 -5.27
C LEU A 86 9.54 -2.73 -4.37
N GLY A 87 8.70 -2.30 -3.42
CA GLY A 87 8.06 -3.21 -2.46
C GLY A 87 8.99 -3.66 -1.34
N GLN A 88 8.60 -4.70 -0.63
CA GLN A 88 9.38 -5.25 0.48
C GLN A 88 10.61 -6.01 -0.03
N GLY A 89 11.74 -5.91 0.69
CA GLY A 89 12.97 -6.62 0.33
C GLY A 89 12.92 -8.13 0.60
N SER A 90 12.02 -8.56 1.49
CA SER A 90 11.66 -9.94 1.79
C SER A 90 10.14 -10.07 1.81
N GLY A 91 9.63 -11.31 1.69
CA GLY A 91 8.20 -11.56 1.68
C GLY A 91 7.58 -11.58 0.28
N TYR A 92 6.36 -11.09 0.16
CA TYR A 92 5.60 -11.16 -1.09
C TYR A 92 4.69 -9.94 -1.25
N SER A 93 4.44 -9.57 -2.51
CA SER A 93 3.49 -8.53 -2.91
C SER A 93 2.73 -9.00 -4.14
N LEU A 94 1.40 -9.00 -4.07
CA LEU A 94 0.54 -9.47 -5.15
C LEU A 94 -0.79 -8.70 -5.19
N TYR A 95 -1.47 -8.80 -6.32
CA TYR A 95 -2.87 -8.43 -6.48
C TYR A 95 -3.73 -9.66 -6.71
N ILE A 96 -4.88 -9.74 -6.03
CA ILE A 96 -5.95 -10.66 -6.38
C ILE A 96 -6.84 -9.93 -7.38
N GLN A 97 -6.97 -10.46 -8.60
CA GLN A 97 -7.75 -9.87 -9.69
C GLN A 97 -9.08 -10.60 -9.86
N ASP A 98 -10.17 -9.84 -10.00
CA ASP A 98 -11.45 -10.34 -10.46
C ASP A 98 -11.57 -10.20 -11.98
N ARG A 99 -11.27 -11.29 -12.71
CA ARG A 99 -11.33 -11.33 -14.18
C ARG A 99 -12.70 -11.78 -14.71
N ALA A 100 -13.55 -12.34 -13.85
CA ALA A 100 -14.88 -12.82 -14.21
C ALA A 100 -15.99 -11.81 -13.89
N GLY A 101 -15.67 -10.71 -13.19
CA GLY A 101 -16.67 -9.73 -12.79
C GLY A 101 -17.59 -10.22 -11.67
N LEU A 102 -17.07 -11.01 -10.74
CA LEU A 102 -17.82 -11.55 -9.61
C LEU A 102 -18.23 -10.48 -8.59
N GLY A 103 -17.60 -9.30 -8.67
CA GLY A 103 -17.94 -8.12 -7.90
C GLY A 103 -17.10 -7.91 -6.65
N TYR A 104 -17.21 -6.70 -6.11
CA TYR A 104 -16.35 -6.21 -5.03
C TYR A 104 -16.47 -7.02 -3.73
N GLY A 105 -17.67 -7.51 -3.40
CA GLY A 105 -17.88 -8.35 -2.22
C GLY A 105 -17.20 -9.72 -2.34
N ALA A 106 -17.25 -10.33 -3.54
CA ALA A 106 -16.55 -11.59 -3.80
C ALA A 106 -15.03 -11.41 -3.73
N LEU A 107 -14.51 -10.26 -4.23
CA LEU A 107 -13.10 -9.91 -4.12
C LEU A 107 -12.67 -9.73 -2.66
N GLN A 108 -13.49 -9.07 -1.82
CA GLN A 108 -13.23 -8.97 -0.38
C GLN A 108 -13.16 -10.34 0.31
N ASN A 109 -14.09 -11.23 -0.03
CA ASN A 109 -14.11 -12.59 0.51
C ASN A 109 -12.86 -13.38 0.08
N ALA A 110 -12.42 -13.22 -1.17
CA ALA A 110 -11.19 -13.82 -1.67
C ALA A 110 -9.96 -13.33 -0.89
N VAL A 111 -9.85 -12.02 -0.64
CA VAL A 111 -8.79 -11.43 0.20
C VAL A 111 -8.82 -12.02 1.61
N ASN A 112 -9.98 -12.06 2.24
CA ASN A 112 -10.12 -12.57 3.61
C ASN A 112 -9.75 -14.06 3.69
N THR A 113 -10.19 -14.87 2.72
CA THR A 113 -9.88 -16.31 2.68
C THR A 113 -8.40 -16.56 2.44
N MET A 114 -7.79 -15.81 1.52
CA MET A 114 -6.35 -15.89 1.24
C MET A 114 -5.53 -15.46 2.47
N SER A 115 -5.89 -14.35 3.10
CA SER A 115 -5.24 -13.86 4.31
C SER A 115 -5.35 -14.88 5.46
N GLY A 116 -6.52 -15.50 5.63
CA GLY A 116 -6.72 -16.55 6.62
C GLY A 116 -5.85 -17.79 6.38
N ALA A 117 -5.70 -18.22 5.13
CA ALA A 117 -4.83 -19.33 4.75
C ALA A 117 -3.34 -19.00 4.98
N ILE A 118 -2.94 -17.78 4.64
CA ILE A 118 -1.58 -17.29 4.87
C ILE A 118 -1.24 -17.30 6.37
N MET A 119 -2.12 -16.81 7.22
CA MET A 119 -1.90 -16.78 8.67
C MET A 119 -1.76 -18.19 9.30
N GLN A 120 -2.30 -19.21 8.64
CA GLN A 120 -2.17 -20.61 9.07
C GLN A 120 -0.93 -21.30 8.50
N THR A 121 -0.19 -20.64 7.61
CA THR A 121 1.00 -21.20 6.97
C THR A 121 2.25 -20.86 7.77
N PRO A 122 3.00 -21.87 8.28
CA PRO A 122 4.22 -21.63 9.02
C PRO A 122 5.23 -20.81 8.20
N GLY A 123 5.79 -19.78 8.81
CA GLY A 123 6.78 -18.91 8.18
C GLY A 123 6.20 -17.78 7.33
N MET A 124 4.87 -17.69 7.17
CA MET A 124 4.22 -16.53 6.57
C MET A 124 3.59 -15.64 7.65
N HIS A 125 3.79 -14.35 7.54
CA HIS A 125 3.33 -13.38 8.54
C HIS A 125 2.69 -12.16 7.91
N PHE A 126 1.79 -11.53 8.69
CA PHE A 126 1.21 -10.21 8.42
C PHE A 126 0.65 -10.03 7.00
N PRO A 127 -0.33 -10.86 6.54
CA PRO A 127 -1.03 -10.57 5.31
C PRO A 127 -1.84 -9.27 5.49
N ILE A 128 -1.42 -8.21 4.81
CA ILE A 128 -2.04 -6.89 4.86
C ILE A 128 -2.67 -6.62 3.50
N SER A 129 -3.93 -6.22 3.53
CA SER A 129 -4.63 -5.64 2.38
C SER A 129 -5.26 -4.33 2.79
N THR A 130 -5.16 -3.34 1.93
CA THR A 130 -5.85 -2.06 2.13
C THR A 130 -7.23 -2.04 1.48
N TYR A 131 -7.60 -3.10 0.78
CA TYR A 131 -8.88 -3.22 0.09
C TYR A 131 -10.06 -3.34 1.06
N GLN A 132 -11.05 -2.49 0.87
CA GLN A 132 -12.28 -2.46 1.65
C GLN A 132 -13.48 -2.33 0.71
N ALA A 133 -14.36 -3.33 0.66
CA ALA A 133 -15.57 -3.32 -0.17
C ALA A 133 -16.80 -2.75 0.55
N ASN A 134 -16.77 -2.68 1.88
CA ASN A 134 -17.94 -2.31 2.71
C ASN A 134 -17.75 -0.98 3.42
N VAL A 135 -17.25 0.03 2.70
CA VAL A 135 -17.14 1.39 3.25
C VAL A 135 -18.50 2.06 3.17
N PRO A 136 -19.02 2.63 4.28
CA PRO A 136 -20.29 3.37 4.25
C PRO A 136 -20.19 4.58 3.33
N GLN A 137 -21.15 4.73 2.44
CA GLN A 137 -21.25 5.81 1.46
C GLN A 137 -22.65 6.39 1.47
N LEU A 138 -22.79 7.63 1.05
CA LEU A 138 -24.09 8.25 0.81
C LEU A 138 -24.35 8.30 -0.70
N ASP A 139 -25.44 7.67 -1.13
CA ASP A 139 -25.93 7.76 -2.49
C ASP A 139 -26.94 8.94 -2.57
N VAL A 140 -26.62 9.93 -3.39
CA VAL A 140 -27.41 11.14 -3.57
C VAL A 140 -28.08 11.07 -4.94
N GLN A 141 -29.32 10.63 -4.97
CA GLN A 141 -30.13 10.54 -6.18
C GLN A 141 -30.85 11.84 -6.43
N VAL A 142 -30.55 12.48 -7.57
CA VAL A 142 -31.14 13.75 -7.95
C VAL A 142 -32.41 13.53 -8.77
N ASP A 143 -33.55 14.09 -8.31
CA ASP A 143 -34.77 14.21 -9.08
C ASP A 143 -34.66 15.39 -10.03
N ARG A 144 -34.30 15.09 -11.28
CA ARG A 144 -34.05 16.10 -12.32
C ARG A 144 -35.30 16.89 -12.70
N ASP A 145 -36.47 16.28 -12.62
CA ASP A 145 -37.73 16.93 -12.95
C ASP A 145 -38.10 17.94 -11.86
N LYS A 146 -37.94 17.60 -10.58
CA LYS A 146 -38.09 18.56 -9.50
C LYS A 146 -37.07 19.70 -9.55
N ALA A 147 -35.81 19.41 -9.85
CA ALA A 147 -34.81 20.45 -9.99
C ALA A 147 -35.17 21.44 -11.09
N LYS A 148 -35.61 20.95 -12.25
CA LYS A 148 -36.11 21.78 -13.35
C LYS A 148 -37.35 22.57 -13.01
N ALA A 149 -38.33 21.95 -12.33
CA ALA A 149 -39.56 22.63 -11.91
C ALA A 149 -39.29 23.76 -10.90
N GLN A 150 -38.27 23.64 -10.07
CA GLN A 150 -37.84 24.68 -9.11
C GLN A 150 -36.87 25.69 -9.72
N GLY A 151 -36.57 25.60 -11.03
CA GLY A 151 -35.67 26.49 -11.74
C GLY A 151 -34.19 26.33 -11.36
N VAL A 152 -33.80 25.19 -10.80
CA VAL A 152 -32.42 24.90 -10.38
C VAL A 152 -31.68 24.17 -11.51
N SER A 153 -30.55 24.71 -11.92
CA SER A 153 -29.69 24.03 -12.89
C SER A 153 -28.94 22.87 -12.20
N LEU A 154 -28.71 21.76 -12.92
CA LEU A 154 -27.91 20.66 -12.40
C LEU A 154 -26.45 21.09 -12.13
N THR A 155 -25.93 22.04 -12.90
CA THR A 155 -24.58 22.60 -12.70
C THR A 155 -24.49 23.28 -11.34
N ASP A 156 -25.46 24.13 -10.99
CA ASP A 156 -25.46 24.84 -9.72
C ASP A 156 -25.70 23.89 -8.55
N LEU A 157 -26.57 22.87 -8.72
CA LEU A 157 -26.80 21.84 -7.71
C LEU A 157 -25.52 21.04 -7.42
N PHE A 158 -24.88 20.48 -8.45
CA PHE A 158 -23.65 19.71 -8.26
C PHE A 158 -22.47 20.61 -7.85
N GLY A 159 -22.39 21.84 -8.32
CA GLY A 159 -21.38 22.81 -7.89
C GLY A 159 -21.50 23.15 -6.41
N THR A 160 -22.75 23.27 -5.92
CA THR A 160 -23.01 23.45 -4.48
C THR A 160 -22.55 22.24 -3.68
N LEU A 161 -22.98 21.02 -4.05
CA LEU A 161 -22.55 19.80 -3.38
C LEU A 161 -21.03 19.65 -3.39
N GLN A 162 -20.38 19.90 -4.53
CA GLN A 162 -18.92 19.86 -4.64
C GLN A 162 -18.27 20.86 -3.69
N THR A 163 -18.69 22.12 -3.70
CA THR A 163 -18.06 23.17 -2.89
C THR A 163 -18.21 22.89 -1.39
N TYR A 164 -19.41 22.55 -0.95
CA TYR A 164 -19.67 22.33 0.47
C TYR A 164 -19.10 21.01 1.00
N LEU A 165 -19.20 19.90 0.25
CA LEU A 165 -18.78 18.58 0.70
C LEU A 165 -17.38 18.22 0.25
N GLY A 166 -17.04 18.47 -1.03
CA GLY A 166 -15.78 18.04 -1.66
C GLY A 166 -14.67 19.12 -1.70
N SER A 167 -15.01 20.36 -1.35
CA SER A 167 -14.19 21.56 -1.52
C SER A 167 -14.12 22.09 -2.97
N SER A 168 -13.87 23.39 -3.08
CA SER A 168 -13.61 24.07 -4.33
C SER A 168 -12.31 24.85 -4.25
N TYR A 169 -11.47 24.67 -5.25
CA TYR A 169 -10.28 25.50 -5.43
C TYR A 169 -10.69 26.91 -5.90
N VAL A 170 -10.25 27.90 -5.13
CA VAL A 170 -10.58 29.31 -5.38
C VAL A 170 -9.44 30.01 -6.11
N ASN A 171 -8.23 29.96 -5.52
CA ASN A 171 -7.02 30.60 -6.06
C ASN A 171 -5.78 30.15 -5.30
N ASP A 172 -4.61 30.63 -5.76
CA ASP A 172 -3.33 30.49 -5.06
C ASP A 172 -2.82 31.86 -4.59
N PHE A 173 -2.02 31.86 -3.53
CA PHE A 173 -1.23 33.03 -3.12
C PHE A 173 0.19 32.62 -2.73
N ASN A 174 1.15 33.53 -2.93
CA ASN A 174 2.54 33.30 -2.59
C ASN A 174 2.88 33.97 -1.26
N GLN A 175 3.35 33.18 -0.29
CA GLN A 175 3.81 33.70 0.99
C GLN A 175 4.91 32.77 1.55
N PHE A 176 5.90 33.36 2.23
CA PHE A 176 7.04 32.62 2.84
C PHE A 176 7.80 31.71 1.85
N GLY A 177 7.94 32.16 0.60
CA GLY A 177 8.64 31.40 -0.45
C GLY A 177 7.92 30.16 -0.98
N ARG A 178 6.61 30.00 -0.67
CA ARG A 178 5.76 28.91 -1.12
C ARG A 178 4.48 29.42 -1.72
N THR A 179 3.91 28.64 -2.65
CA THR A 179 2.57 28.85 -3.18
C THR A 179 1.56 28.09 -2.32
N TRP A 180 0.57 28.80 -1.81
CA TRP A 180 -0.50 28.28 -0.98
C TRP A 180 -1.82 28.26 -1.74
N ARG A 181 -2.56 27.17 -1.66
CA ARG A 181 -3.87 27.03 -2.27
C ARG A 181 -4.96 27.53 -1.32
N VAL A 182 -5.88 28.32 -1.86
CA VAL A 182 -7.12 28.70 -1.18
C VAL A 182 -8.22 27.73 -1.58
N MET A 183 -8.68 26.96 -0.60
CA MET A 183 -9.77 25.99 -0.77
C MET A 183 -10.97 26.44 0.04
N ALA A 184 -12.16 26.47 -0.57
CA ALA A 184 -13.41 26.74 0.11
C ALA A 184 -14.18 25.43 0.37
N GLN A 185 -14.65 25.22 1.59
CA GLN A 185 -15.44 24.05 1.99
C GLN A 185 -16.33 24.42 3.16
N ALA A 186 -17.46 23.75 3.35
CA ALA A 186 -18.25 23.89 4.57
C ALA A 186 -17.44 23.42 5.79
N ASP A 187 -17.61 24.11 6.92
CA ASP A 187 -17.04 23.64 8.19
C ASP A 187 -17.69 22.31 8.61
N GLY A 188 -16.94 21.48 9.40
CA GLY A 188 -17.34 20.13 9.76
C GLY A 188 -18.74 20.01 10.33
N GLN A 189 -19.13 20.97 11.18
CA GLN A 189 -20.47 21.01 11.81
C GLN A 189 -21.65 21.19 10.85
N PHE A 190 -21.39 21.56 9.59
CA PHE A 190 -22.43 21.76 8.56
C PHE A 190 -22.40 20.66 7.49
N ARG A 191 -21.70 19.55 7.73
CA ARG A 191 -21.58 18.42 6.80
C ARG A 191 -21.32 17.08 7.50
N ASP A 192 -21.68 16.96 8.76
CA ASP A 192 -21.44 15.75 9.55
C ASP A 192 -22.64 14.80 9.63
N SER A 193 -23.81 15.26 9.14
CA SER A 193 -25.06 14.49 9.10
C SER A 193 -25.71 14.50 7.71
N VAL A 194 -26.63 13.56 7.48
CA VAL A 194 -27.42 13.51 6.23
C VAL A 194 -28.36 14.72 6.14
N GLU A 195 -28.88 15.17 7.28
CA GLU A 195 -29.76 16.34 7.41
C GLU A 195 -29.04 17.62 6.99
N ASP A 196 -27.76 17.76 7.29
CA ASP A 196 -26.98 18.93 6.88
C ASP A 196 -26.86 19.02 5.36
N ILE A 197 -26.65 17.89 4.69
CA ILE A 197 -26.59 17.82 3.22
C ILE A 197 -27.95 18.23 2.63
N ALA A 198 -29.06 17.76 3.20
CA ALA A 198 -30.38 18.11 2.76
C ALA A 198 -30.71 19.61 2.96
N ASN A 199 -30.12 20.21 4.00
CA ASN A 199 -30.31 21.63 4.33
C ASN A 199 -29.43 22.58 3.51
N LEU A 200 -28.43 22.08 2.79
CA LEU A 200 -27.64 22.89 1.87
C LEU A 200 -28.57 23.57 0.85
N ARG A 201 -28.25 24.79 0.46
CA ARG A 201 -29.08 25.58 -0.46
C ARG A 201 -28.30 25.90 -1.72
N THR A 202 -28.99 25.79 -2.85
CA THR A 202 -28.49 26.19 -4.17
C THR A 202 -29.37 27.30 -4.73
N ARG A 203 -28.84 28.10 -5.66
CA ARG A 203 -29.57 29.23 -6.25
C ARG A 203 -30.37 28.76 -7.47
N ASN A 204 -31.65 29.21 -7.56
CA ASN A 204 -32.44 28.97 -8.75
C ASN A 204 -32.28 30.12 -9.80
N SER A 205 -32.90 29.99 -10.95
CA SER A 205 -32.86 30.97 -12.05
C SER A 205 -33.43 32.34 -11.68
N GLN A 206 -34.24 32.44 -10.60
CA GLN A 206 -34.80 33.69 -10.08
C GLN A 206 -33.94 34.34 -8.99
N GLY A 207 -32.84 33.68 -8.60
CA GLY A 207 -31.92 34.14 -7.56
C GLY A 207 -32.30 33.69 -6.14
N GLU A 208 -33.36 32.88 -5.97
CA GLU A 208 -33.81 32.38 -4.68
C GLU A 208 -33.02 31.18 -4.23
N MET A 209 -32.89 31.01 -2.92
CA MET A 209 -32.11 29.91 -2.30
C MET A 209 -33.04 28.72 -2.00
N VAL A 210 -32.89 27.64 -2.78
CA VAL A 210 -33.71 26.44 -2.71
C VAL A 210 -32.94 25.34 -1.94
N PRO A 211 -33.55 24.66 -0.93
CA PRO A 211 -32.94 23.56 -0.23
C PRO A 211 -32.69 22.36 -1.15
N ILE A 212 -31.51 21.78 -1.10
CA ILE A 212 -31.13 20.62 -1.94
C ILE A 212 -32.02 19.42 -1.62
N GLY A 213 -32.37 19.22 -0.35
CA GLY A 213 -33.22 18.12 0.10
C GLY A 213 -34.60 18.05 -0.55
N SER A 214 -35.08 19.17 -1.14
CA SER A 214 -36.32 19.14 -1.92
C SER A 214 -36.21 18.43 -3.27
N MET A 215 -34.98 18.28 -3.78
CA MET A 215 -34.66 17.75 -5.12
C MET A 215 -33.83 16.50 -5.11
N VAL A 216 -33.37 16.02 -3.91
CA VAL A 216 -32.51 14.84 -3.81
C VAL A 216 -33.11 13.85 -2.81
N LYS A 217 -32.84 12.57 -3.06
CA LYS A 217 -33.01 11.47 -2.11
C LYS A 217 -31.66 10.98 -1.68
N ILE A 218 -31.38 11.02 -0.39
CA ILE A 218 -30.11 10.57 0.17
C ILE A 218 -30.35 9.23 0.87
N THR A 219 -29.57 8.22 0.49
CA THR A 219 -29.64 6.88 1.10
C THR A 219 -28.25 6.40 1.46
N THR A 220 -28.13 5.68 2.57
CA THR A 220 -26.88 5.04 2.95
C THR A 220 -26.69 3.78 2.10
N THR A 221 -25.52 3.64 1.53
CA THR A 221 -25.08 2.46 0.78
C THR A 221 -23.69 2.03 1.26
N TYR A 222 -23.18 0.93 0.72
CA TYR A 222 -21.84 0.42 1.00
C TYR A 222 -21.17 0.12 -0.33
N GLY A 223 -19.88 0.45 -0.41
CA GLY A 223 -19.11 0.23 -1.61
C GLY A 223 -17.60 0.20 -1.35
N PRO A 224 -16.81 -0.14 -2.35
CA PRO A 224 -15.36 -0.08 -2.24
C PRO A 224 -14.88 1.37 -2.23
N ASP A 225 -13.82 1.61 -1.45
CA ASP A 225 -13.12 2.90 -1.42
C ASP A 225 -11.65 2.67 -1.06
N PRO A 226 -10.71 2.90 -1.99
CA PRO A 226 -10.90 3.17 -3.42
C PRO A 226 -11.18 1.91 -4.26
N VAL A 227 -11.65 2.09 -5.50
CA VAL A 227 -11.69 1.03 -6.51
C VAL A 227 -10.34 0.97 -7.21
N ILE A 228 -9.62 -0.13 -7.02
CA ILE A 228 -8.32 -0.36 -7.65
C ILE A 228 -8.51 -1.28 -8.86
N ARG A 229 -7.78 -0.99 -9.92
CA ARG A 229 -7.64 -1.87 -11.08
C ARG A 229 -6.16 -2.15 -11.33
N TYR A 230 -5.84 -3.42 -11.48
CA TYR A 230 -4.50 -3.85 -11.88
C TYR A 230 -4.60 -4.57 -13.22
N ASN A 231 -3.83 -4.14 -14.21
CA ASN A 231 -3.92 -4.62 -15.60
C ASN A 231 -5.36 -4.57 -16.18
N GLY A 232 -6.14 -3.54 -15.80
CA GLY A 232 -7.52 -3.34 -16.27
C GLY A 232 -8.62 -4.09 -15.51
N TYR A 233 -8.28 -5.07 -14.67
CA TYR A 233 -9.24 -5.83 -13.85
C TYR A 233 -9.40 -5.23 -12.45
N PRO A 234 -10.62 -5.26 -11.86
CA PRO A 234 -10.78 -4.95 -10.45
C PRO A 234 -9.85 -5.82 -9.60
N ALA A 235 -9.12 -5.22 -8.69
CA ALA A 235 -8.08 -5.92 -7.95
C ALA A 235 -7.99 -5.45 -6.50
N ALA A 236 -7.49 -6.32 -5.65
CA ALA A 236 -7.17 -6.05 -4.27
C ALA A 236 -5.70 -6.39 -4.00
N ASP A 237 -4.98 -5.48 -3.38
CA ASP A 237 -3.61 -5.68 -2.94
C ASP A 237 -3.53 -6.70 -1.79
N LEU A 238 -2.46 -7.45 -1.75
CA LEU A 238 -2.11 -8.31 -0.62
C LEU A 238 -0.59 -8.35 -0.49
N ILE A 239 -0.11 -7.84 0.63
CA ILE A 239 1.31 -7.74 0.96
C ILE A 239 1.54 -8.52 2.25
N GLY A 240 2.65 -9.23 2.34
CA GLY A 240 3.02 -9.92 3.56
C GLY A 240 4.50 -10.22 3.62
N ASP A 241 4.92 -10.73 4.77
CA ASP A 241 6.30 -11.08 5.03
C ASP A 241 6.47 -12.60 5.18
N ALA A 242 7.70 -13.07 4.97
CA ALA A 242 8.08 -14.45 5.20
C ALA A 242 9.32 -14.50 6.11
N ASP A 243 9.30 -15.36 7.13
CA ASP A 243 10.47 -15.60 7.97
C ASP A 243 11.52 -16.41 7.17
N PRO A 244 12.63 -15.81 6.78
CA PRO A 244 13.64 -16.48 5.95
C PRO A 244 14.29 -17.69 6.60
N ARG A 245 14.15 -17.85 7.93
CA ARG A 245 14.63 -19.01 8.67
C ARG A 245 13.74 -20.24 8.48
N VAL A 246 12.46 -20.02 8.12
CA VAL A 246 11.45 -21.07 7.93
C VAL A 246 11.12 -21.23 6.44
N LEU A 247 10.96 -20.13 5.74
CA LEU A 247 10.44 -20.09 4.39
C LEU A 247 11.06 -18.92 3.60
N SER A 248 11.80 -19.21 2.54
CA SER A 248 12.32 -18.15 1.67
C SER A 248 11.20 -17.46 0.89
N SER A 249 11.44 -16.23 0.42
CA SER A 249 10.48 -15.48 -0.42
C SER A 249 10.04 -16.27 -1.65
N ALA A 250 10.96 -16.98 -2.31
CA ALA A 250 10.63 -17.80 -3.47
C ALA A 250 9.72 -18.99 -3.13
N GLN A 251 9.95 -19.63 -1.98
CA GLN A 251 9.09 -20.71 -1.49
C GLN A 251 7.72 -20.18 -1.08
N ALA A 252 7.66 -19.01 -0.42
CA ALA A 252 6.41 -18.33 -0.08
C ALA A 252 5.59 -18.04 -1.34
N MET A 253 6.20 -17.50 -2.38
CA MET A 253 5.54 -17.25 -3.66
C MET A 253 5.00 -18.54 -4.31
N THR A 254 5.78 -19.62 -4.28
CA THR A 254 5.35 -20.92 -4.82
C THR A 254 4.14 -21.49 -4.06
N GLN A 255 4.15 -21.37 -2.73
CA GLN A 255 3.03 -21.81 -1.91
C GLN A 255 1.77 -20.95 -2.15
N LEU A 256 1.94 -19.62 -2.27
CA LEU A 256 0.83 -18.70 -2.56
C LEU A 256 0.21 -18.98 -3.93
N ASP A 257 1.01 -19.29 -4.94
CA ASP A 257 0.51 -19.68 -6.26
C ASP A 257 -0.28 -21.00 -6.19
N GLY A 258 0.21 -21.98 -5.42
CA GLY A 258 -0.50 -23.23 -5.16
C GLY A 258 -1.81 -23.02 -4.40
N MET A 259 -1.79 -22.22 -3.34
CA MET A 259 -2.97 -21.89 -2.53
C MET A 259 -4.01 -21.11 -3.34
N SER A 260 -3.61 -20.13 -4.13
CA SER A 260 -4.52 -19.33 -4.94
C SER A 260 -5.36 -20.18 -5.90
N LYS A 261 -4.75 -21.18 -6.51
CA LYS A 261 -5.45 -22.13 -7.43
C LYS A 261 -6.46 -23.03 -6.72
N GLN A 262 -6.31 -23.25 -5.42
CA GLN A 262 -7.20 -24.11 -4.63
C GLN A 262 -8.34 -23.34 -3.97
N ILE A 263 -8.09 -22.11 -3.51
CA ILE A 263 -9.02 -21.39 -2.64
C ILE A 263 -9.73 -20.22 -3.33
N LEU A 264 -9.14 -19.66 -4.40
CA LEU A 264 -9.79 -18.57 -5.12
C LEU A 264 -10.94 -19.09 -6.01
N PRO A 265 -12.05 -18.35 -6.11
CA PRO A 265 -13.13 -18.67 -7.03
C PRO A 265 -12.64 -18.70 -8.49
N ASN A 266 -13.30 -19.52 -9.31
CA ASN A 266 -13.05 -19.52 -10.75
C ASN A 266 -13.21 -18.11 -11.34
N GLY A 267 -12.21 -17.65 -12.07
CA GLY A 267 -12.18 -16.32 -12.66
C GLY A 267 -11.49 -15.27 -11.78
N MET A 268 -11.03 -15.63 -10.58
CA MET A 268 -10.08 -14.85 -9.82
C MET A 268 -8.69 -15.46 -9.89
N ASN A 269 -7.67 -14.61 -10.05
CA ASN A 269 -6.27 -15.01 -10.12
C ASN A 269 -5.40 -14.07 -9.29
N ILE A 270 -4.22 -14.54 -8.91
CA ILE A 270 -3.19 -13.66 -8.37
C ILE A 270 -2.28 -13.15 -9.49
N GLU A 271 -1.78 -11.94 -9.32
CA GLU A 271 -0.72 -11.34 -10.13
C GLU A 271 0.35 -10.77 -9.22
N TRP A 272 1.58 -11.13 -9.50
CA TRP A 272 2.73 -10.62 -8.76
C TRP A 272 2.98 -9.16 -9.11
N THR A 273 3.44 -8.39 -8.13
CA THR A 273 3.83 -6.99 -8.32
C THR A 273 5.17 -6.70 -7.64
N ASP A 274 5.73 -5.54 -7.88
CA ASP A 274 6.98 -5.07 -7.28
C ASP A 274 8.16 -6.05 -7.49
N LEU A 275 8.97 -6.28 -6.47
CA LEU A 275 10.07 -7.24 -6.51
C LEU A 275 9.60 -8.68 -6.71
N SER A 276 8.42 -9.03 -6.21
CA SER A 276 7.84 -10.37 -6.42
C SER A 276 7.58 -10.63 -7.90
N PHE A 277 7.11 -9.64 -8.66
CA PHE A 277 6.97 -9.74 -10.11
C PHE A 277 8.33 -9.96 -10.79
N GLN A 278 9.35 -9.21 -10.41
CA GLN A 278 10.69 -9.40 -10.96
C GLN A 278 11.24 -10.79 -10.64
N GLN A 279 11.08 -11.25 -9.41
CA GLN A 279 11.49 -12.58 -8.99
C GLN A 279 10.76 -13.69 -9.76
N ALA A 280 9.46 -13.54 -10.00
CA ALA A 280 8.67 -14.50 -10.77
C ALA A 280 9.05 -14.53 -12.26
N THR A 281 9.43 -13.37 -12.84
CA THR A 281 9.74 -13.24 -14.27
C THR A 281 11.19 -13.53 -14.61
N GLN A 282 12.14 -13.34 -13.69
CA GLN A 282 13.56 -13.57 -13.94
C GLN A 282 13.90 -15.03 -14.27
N GLY A 283 13.10 -16.01 -13.82
CA GLY A 283 13.28 -17.42 -14.12
C GLY A 283 14.69 -17.92 -13.84
N ASN A 284 15.14 -18.93 -14.59
CA ASN A 284 16.47 -19.53 -14.47
C ASN A 284 17.55 -18.82 -15.31
N THR A 285 17.30 -17.59 -15.77
CA THR A 285 18.22 -16.85 -16.65
C THR A 285 19.61 -16.67 -16.02
N ALA A 286 19.66 -16.47 -14.71
CA ALA A 286 20.91 -16.36 -13.96
C ALA A 286 21.79 -17.62 -14.07
N LEU A 287 21.19 -18.81 -14.16
CA LEU A 287 21.92 -20.09 -14.33
C LEU A 287 22.66 -20.19 -15.66
N ILE A 288 22.24 -19.45 -16.67
CA ILE A 288 22.88 -19.43 -17.99
C ILE A 288 23.85 -18.24 -18.10
N VAL A 289 23.38 -17.06 -17.69
CA VAL A 289 24.14 -15.82 -17.83
C VAL A 289 25.43 -15.86 -16.99
N PHE A 290 25.37 -16.39 -15.77
CA PHE A 290 26.52 -16.42 -14.87
C PHE A 290 27.67 -17.28 -15.41
N PRO A 291 27.48 -18.57 -15.83
CA PRO A 291 28.53 -19.34 -16.45
C PRO A 291 29.10 -18.72 -17.73
N VAL A 292 28.24 -18.11 -18.55
CA VAL A 292 28.67 -17.42 -19.78
C VAL A 292 29.53 -16.19 -19.45
N ALA A 293 29.18 -15.42 -18.45
CA ALA A 293 29.96 -14.27 -17.99
C ALA A 293 31.32 -14.70 -17.44
N VAL A 294 31.35 -15.77 -16.64
CA VAL A 294 32.62 -16.35 -16.12
C VAL A 294 33.48 -16.87 -17.25
N LEU A 295 32.91 -17.56 -18.25
CA LEU A 295 33.62 -18.03 -19.41
C LEU A 295 34.22 -16.87 -20.23
N LEU A 296 33.43 -15.81 -20.45
CA LEU A 296 33.90 -14.62 -21.16
C LEU A 296 35.07 -13.95 -20.40
N ALA A 297 34.93 -13.79 -19.10
CA ALA A 297 35.99 -13.23 -18.25
C ALA A 297 37.26 -14.12 -18.32
N PHE A 298 37.09 -15.44 -18.30
CA PHE A 298 38.20 -16.38 -18.47
C PHE A 298 38.92 -16.17 -19.79
N LEU A 299 38.20 -16.09 -20.91
CA LEU A 299 38.77 -15.90 -22.23
C LEU A 299 39.53 -14.57 -22.37
N VAL A 300 38.96 -13.49 -21.82
CA VAL A 300 39.60 -12.17 -21.78
C VAL A 300 40.89 -12.21 -20.98
N LEU A 301 40.86 -12.81 -19.79
CA LEU A 301 42.06 -12.94 -18.96
C LEU A 301 43.10 -13.88 -19.61
N ALA A 302 42.69 -14.97 -20.27
CA ALA A 302 43.59 -15.87 -20.99
C ALA A 302 44.29 -15.16 -22.14
N ALA A 303 43.60 -14.31 -22.88
CA ALA A 303 44.19 -13.47 -23.90
C ALA A 303 45.15 -12.41 -23.33
N LEU A 304 44.79 -11.81 -22.18
CA LEU A 304 45.60 -10.77 -21.53
C LEU A 304 46.90 -11.33 -20.94
N TYR A 305 46.85 -12.52 -20.32
CA TYR A 305 47.99 -13.15 -19.65
C TYR A 305 48.75 -14.12 -20.57
N GLU A 306 48.31 -14.33 -21.79
CA GLU A 306 48.89 -15.32 -22.74
C GLU A 306 49.08 -16.71 -22.09
N SER A 307 48.16 -17.08 -21.18
CA SER A 307 48.26 -18.27 -20.34
C SER A 307 46.87 -18.80 -20.01
N TRP A 308 46.74 -20.13 -19.94
CA TRP A 308 45.49 -20.78 -19.50
C TRP A 308 45.42 -21.01 -17.98
N THR A 309 46.58 -21.10 -17.32
CA THR A 309 46.66 -21.45 -15.89
C THR A 309 46.46 -20.25 -14.97
N LEU A 310 46.94 -19.08 -15.35
CA LEU A 310 46.81 -17.87 -14.54
C LEU A 310 45.34 -17.42 -14.41
N PRO A 311 44.56 -17.32 -15.52
CA PRO A 311 43.13 -17.01 -15.42
C PRO A 311 42.33 -18.02 -14.62
N LEU A 312 42.67 -19.32 -14.74
CA LEU A 312 41.99 -20.37 -13.96
C LEU A 312 42.19 -20.16 -12.46
N ALA A 313 43.38 -19.79 -12.02
CA ALA A 313 43.68 -19.49 -10.62
C ALA A 313 42.84 -18.29 -10.12
N VAL A 314 42.70 -17.24 -10.95
CA VAL A 314 41.87 -16.06 -10.60
C VAL A 314 40.40 -16.45 -10.51
N ILE A 315 39.86 -17.21 -11.47
CA ILE A 315 38.46 -17.61 -11.50
C ILE A 315 38.10 -18.58 -10.37
N LEU A 316 39.02 -19.43 -9.92
CA LEU A 316 38.77 -20.32 -8.77
C LEU A 316 38.56 -19.57 -7.44
N ILE A 317 38.91 -18.26 -7.37
CA ILE A 317 38.60 -17.41 -6.21
C ILE A 317 37.09 -17.08 -6.17
N VAL A 318 36.44 -16.97 -7.32
CA VAL A 318 35.01 -16.57 -7.41
C VAL A 318 34.10 -17.51 -6.61
N PRO A 319 34.15 -18.85 -6.72
CA PRO A 319 33.34 -19.73 -5.87
C PRO A 319 33.63 -19.55 -4.38
N MET A 320 34.85 -19.25 -3.98
CA MET A 320 35.21 -18.99 -2.58
C MET A 320 34.59 -17.69 -2.05
N THR A 321 34.60 -16.62 -2.86
CA THR A 321 33.95 -15.35 -2.48
C THR A 321 32.43 -15.50 -2.39
N MET A 322 31.81 -16.19 -3.35
CA MET A 322 30.37 -16.48 -3.29
C MET A 322 29.99 -17.32 -2.06
N LEU A 323 30.76 -18.35 -1.76
CA LEU A 323 30.57 -19.20 -0.60
C LEU A 323 30.68 -18.39 0.71
N SER A 324 31.68 -17.52 0.79
CA SER A 324 31.88 -16.64 1.96
C SER A 324 30.72 -15.62 2.12
N ALA A 325 30.24 -15.04 1.01
CA ALA A 325 29.13 -14.11 1.03
C ALA A 325 27.81 -14.80 1.44
N LEU A 326 27.51 -15.96 0.85
CA LEU A 326 26.32 -16.75 1.21
C LEU A 326 26.39 -17.26 2.66
N PHE A 327 27.58 -17.64 3.12
CA PHE A 327 27.80 -18.00 4.52
C PHE A 327 27.55 -16.83 5.46
N GLY A 328 27.96 -15.61 5.08
CA GLY A 328 27.64 -14.40 5.83
C GLY A 328 26.14 -14.12 5.91
N VAL A 329 25.43 -14.26 4.79
CA VAL A 329 23.96 -14.12 4.75
C VAL A 329 23.28 -15.17 5.64
N TRP A 330 23.72 -16.43 5.56
CA TRP A 330 23.20 -17.50 6.40
C TRP A 330 23.47 -17.25 7.90
N LEU A 331 24.68 -16.80 8.24
CA LEU A 331 25.06 -16.50 9.62
C LEU A 331 24.23 -15.39 10.24
N THR A 332 23.85 -14.39 9.44
CA THR A 332 22.98 -13.27 9.88
C THR A 332 21.49 -13.61 9.85
N GLY A 333 21.11 -14.81 9.38
CA GLY A 333 19.73 -15.23 9.22
C GLY A 333 18.98 -14.46 8.13
N GLY A 334 19.70 -13.91 7.15
CA GLY A 334 19.14 -13.19 6.01
C GLY A 334 18.55 -14.13 4.95
N ASP A 335 17.68 -13.58 4.09
CA ASP A 335 17.13 -14.27 2.91
C ASP A 335 18.02 -14.02 1.68
N ASN A 336 18.12 -15.02 0.81
CA ASN A 336 18.73 -14.88 -0.50
C ASN A 336 17.74 -14.18 -1.47
N ASN A 337 17.43 -12.94 -1.16
CA ASN A 337 16.53 -12.10 -1.95
C ASN A 337 17.27 -11.44 -3.13
N VAL A 338 16.51 -10.67 -3.95
CA VAL A 338 17.05 -10.00 -5.14
C VAL A 338 18.24 -9.08 -4.79
N PHE A 339 18.24 -8.42 -3.64
CA PHE A 339 19.34 -7.53 -3.23
C PHE A 339 20.62 -8.30 -2.93
N VAL A 340 20.53 -9.46 -2.29
CA VAL A 340 21.68 -10.36 -2.05
C VAL A 340 22.20 -10.87 -3.38
N GLN A 341 21.32 -11.27 -4.31
CA GLN A 341 21.73 -11.75 -5.64
C GLN A 341 22.44 -10.67 -6.46
N VAL A 342 21.96 -9.42 -6.41
CA VAL A 342 22.66 -8.28 -7.04
C VAL A 342 24.01 -8.03 -6.38
N GLY A 343 24.11 -8.18 -5.05
CA GLY A 343 25.36 -8.03 -4.32
C GLY A 343 26.38 -9.14 -4.58
N LEU A 344 25.97 -10.29 -5.11
CA LEU A 344 26.85 -11.41 -5.48
C LEU A 344 27.48 -11.25 -6.88
N VAL A 345 26.94 -10.37 -7.72
CA VAL A 345 27.44 -10.05 -9.07
C VAL A 345 28.49 -8.94 -9.01
#